data_02df2b82bc4830e387aa2f3387f97d2c
#
_entry.id   02df2b82bc4830e387aa2f3387f97d2c
#
_cell.length_a   1.000
_cell.length_b   1.000
_cell.length_c   1.000
_cell.angle_alpha   90.00
_cell.angle_beta   90.00
_cell.angle_gamma   90.00
#
_symmetry.space_group_name_H-M   'P 1'
#
loop_
_entity.id
_entity.type
_entity.pdbx_description
1 polymer ?
#
loop_
_entity_poly.entity_id
_entity_poly.type
_entity_poly.pdbx_seq_one_letter_code
_entity_poly.pdbx_strand_id
1 'polypeptide(L)'
;MAIDKRVATAAAALADVRDGATVLISGFGGAGFPNTLIRALREHGTKDLTLVVNSATHRYSLTHELIESGQVAKVVCSAARGAGKDLSPFEQLWKAGKIELVCLPQGTFSEAIRAGGAGIPAFYTPVGVGTDLAAGKEVREFDGREFVLERAIKGDITLLRADTADAYGNLTFRYAQANFGPAMATASRRTIAEVRTVEAEAIPHTRAQLPGVYVDRVVVEEKSA
;
A
#
# COMPACT_ATOMS: atom_id res chain seq x y z
N MET A 1 18.53 23.80 -9.99
CA MET A 1 17.37 24.02 -9.11
C MET A 1 17.55 23.14 -7.87
N ALA A 2 17.23 23.64 -6.69
CA ALA A 2 17.20 22.79 -5.49
C ALA A 2 16.05 21.79 -5.62
N ILE A 3 16.27 20.56 -5.17
CA ILE A 3 15.21 19.54 -5.12
C ILE A 3 14.21 19.96 -4.05
N ASP A 4 12.93 20.08 -4.45
CA ASP A 4 11.82 20.29 -3.53
C ASP A 4 10.65 19.38 -3.94
N LYS A 5 10.31 18.44 -3.10
CA LYS A 5 9.27 17.43 -3.33
C LYS A 5 7.92 17.79 -2.68
N ARG A 6 7.85 18.93 -2.03
CA ARG A 6 6.63 19.41 -1.39
C ARG A 6 5.58 19.78 -2.44
N VAL A 7 4.36 19.33 -2.25
CA VAL A 7 3.21 19.64 -3.09
C VAL A 7 2.13 20.29 -2.23
N ALA A 8 1.50 21.32 -2.76
CA ALA A 8 0.59 22.16 -1.99
C ALA A 8 -0.68 21.42 -1.51
N THR A 9 -1.20 20.48 -2.31
CA THR A 9 -2.45 19.77 -1.99
C THR A 9 -2.36 18.29 -2.37
N ALA A 10 -3.16 17.47 -1.70
CA ALA A 10 -3.29 16.05 -2.03
C ALA A 10 -3.83 15.85 -3.45
N ALA A 11 -4.76 16.68 -3.90
CA ALA A 11 -5.30 16.63 -5.25
C ALA A 11 -4.19 16.89 -6.30
N ALA A 12 -3.34 17.90 -6.10
CA ALA A 12 -2.21 18.16 -6.99
C ALA A 12 -1.18 17.02 -6.98
N ALA A 13 -1.00 16.36 -5.83
CA ALA A 13 -0.10 15.22 -5.73
C ALA A 13 -0.59 13.98 -6.48
N LEU A 14 -1.90 13.85 -6.71
CA LEU A 14 -2.55 12.73 -7.38
C LEU A 14 -2.95 13.01 -8.83
N ALA A 15 -2.74 14.21 -9.35
CA ALA A 15 -3.27 14.68 -10.63
C ALA A 15 -2.93 13.80 -11.86
N ASP A 16 -1.90 12.98 -11.79
CA ASP A 16 -1.47 12.09 -12.86
C ASP A 16 -1.76 10.60 -12.60
N VAL A 17 -2.56 10.27 -11.60
CA VAL A 17 -3.06 8.91 -11.38
C VAL A 17 -4.09 8.59 -12.46
N ARG A 18 -3.98 7.40 -13.07
CA ARG A 18 -4.81 6.99 -14.21
C ARG A 18 -5.68 5.79 -13.84
N ASP A 19 -6.74 5.61 -14.60
CA ASP A 19 -7.57 4.42 -14.52
C ASP A 19 -6.72 3.16 -14.72
N GLY A 20 -7.08 2.09 -14.02
CA GLY A 20 -6.35 0.83 -14.02
C GLY A 20 -5.06 0.81 -13.19
N ALA A 21 -4.70 1.90 -12.50
CA ALA A 21 -3.47 1.96 -11.72
C ALA A 21 -3.48 0.97 -10.56
N THR A 22 -2.30 0.39 -10.27
CA THR A 22 -2.03 -0.38 -9.06
C THR A 22 -1.54 0.55 -7.96
N VAL A 23 -2.35 0.72 -6.92
CA VAL A 23 -2.11 1.62 -5.79
C VAL A 23 -1.80 0.83 -4.53
N LEU A 24 -0.58 0.98 -4.02
CA LEU A 24 -0.17 0.44 -2.73
C LEU A 24 -0.50 1.46 -1.63
N ILE A 25 -1.23 1.07 -0.61
CA ILE A 25 -1.62 1.95 0.49
C ILE A 25 -1.07 1.38 1.80
N SER A 26 -0.18 2.13 2.45
CA SER A 26 0.36 1.75 3.75
C SER A 26 -0.71 1.77 4.84
N GLY A 27 -0.43 1.08 5.93
CA GLY A 27 -1.29 1.05 7.12
C GLY A 27 -1.54 -0.35 7.64
N PHE A 28 -1.51 -0.45 8.97
CA PHE A 28 -1.77 -1.69 9.70
C PHE A 28 -2.30 -1.39 11.09
N GLY A 29 -3.33 -2.11 11.54
CA GLY A 29 -3.82 -2.05 12.92
C GLY A 29 -4.27 -0.66 13.41
N GLY A 30 -4.68 0.23 12.51
CA GLY A 30 -5.07 1.60 12.86
C GLY A 30 -3.94 2.64 12.77
N ALA A 31 -2.73 2.25 12.37
CA ALA A 31 -1.58 3.14 12.25
C ALA A 31 -1.06 3.24 10.81
N GLY A 32 -0.58 4.41 10.41
CA GLY A 32 0.14 4.63 9.16
C GLY A 32 -0.73 4.71 7.90
N PHE A 33 -2.01 5.05 8.02
CA PHE A 33 -2.90 5.27 6.88
C PHE A 33 -2.84 6.72 6.39
N PRO A 34 -2.60 6.94 5.09
CA PRO A 34 -2.57 8.27 4.48
C PRO A 34 -3.99 8.74 4.13
N ASN A 35 -4.80 9.06 5.13
CA ASN A 35 -6.23 9.31 4.95
C ASN A 35 -6.55 10.56 4.11
N THR A 36 -5.71 11.60 4.14
CA THR A 36 -5.86 12.77 3.26
C THR A 36 -5.68 12.37 1.80
N LEU A 37 -4.64 11.57 1.49
CA LEU A 37 -4.40 11.08 0.13
C LEU A 37 -5.48 10.09 -0.32
N ILE A 38 -5.98 9.23 0.56
CA ILE A 38 -7.08 8.29 0.24
C ILE A 38 -8.35 9.06 -0.11
N ARG A 39 -8.71 10.10 0.66
CA ARG A 39 -9.86 10.96 0.36
C ARG A 39 -9.69 11.66 -0.98
N ALA A 40 -8.54 12.26 -1.22
CA ALA A 40 -8.23 12.93 -2.47
C ALA A 40 -8.27 11.97 -3.68
N LEU A 41 -7.82 10.72 -3.54
CA LEU A 41 -7.92 9.69 -4.58
C LEU A 41 -9.39 9.31 -4.86
N ARG A 42 -10.22 9.24 -3.81
CA ARG A 42 -11.66 9.03 -3.97
C ARG A 42 -12.31 10.19 -4.75
N GLU A 43 -11.98 11.42 -4.38
CA GLU A 43 -12.49 12.63 -5.05
C GLU A 43 -11.98 12.78 -6.49
N HIS A 44 -10.77 12.31 -6.78
CA HIS A 44 -10.19 12.27 -8.12
C HIS A 44 -11.03 11.43 -9.09
N GLY A 45 -11.71 10.40 -8.59
CA GLY A 45 -12.68 9.61 -9.36
C GLY A 45 -12.05 8.60 -10.31
N THR A 46 -10.74 8.35 -10.20
CA THR A 46 -10.01 7.32 -10.97
C THR A 46 -10.65 5.95 -10.78
N LYS A 47 -10.79 5.18 -11.86
CA LYS A 47 -11.52 3.90 -11.89
C LYS A 47 -10.61 2.72 -12.13
N ASP A 48 -11.19 1.53 -12.00
CA ASP A 48 -10.56 0.23 -12.28
C ASP A 48 -9.26 0.00 -11.49
N LEU A 49 -9.15 0.59 -10.30
CA LEU A 49 -7.97 0.52 -9.47
C LEU A 49 -7.73 -0.92 -8.95
N THR A 50 -6.46 -1.33 -8.93
CA THR A 50 -6.00 -2.44 -8.11
C THR A 50 -5.45 -1.89 -6.80
N LEU A 51 -6.10 -2.19 -5.67
CA LEU A 51 -5.60 -1.81 -4.36
C LEU A 51 -4.74 -2.92 -3.76
N VAL A 52 -3.55 -2.57 -3.30
CA VAL A 52 -2.68 -3.44 -2.49
C VAL A 52 -2.66 -2.88 -1.09
N VAL A 53 -3.37 -3.53 -0.18
CA VAL A 53 -3.62 -3.08 1.19
C VAL A 53 -3.53 -4.24 2.17
N ASN A 54 -3.19 -3.99 3.43
CA ASN A 54 -3.16 -5.07 4.42
C ASN A 54 -4.53 -5.72 4.60
N SER A 55 -5.60 -4.92 4.65
CA SER A 55 -6.96 -5.41 4.85
C SER A 55 -7.97 -4.71 3.94
N ALA A 56 -8.85 -5.51 3.33
CA ALA A 56 -9.97 -5.03 2.53
C ALA A 56 -11.16 -4.53 3.36
N THR A 57 -11.19 -4.86 4.66
CA THR A 57 -12.38 -4.66 5.51
C THR A 57 -12.12 -3.76 6.72
N HIS A 58 -10.93 -3.15 6.78
CA HIS A 58 -10.49 -2.37 7.92
C HIS A 58 -11.17 -1.00 7.96
N ARG A 59 -11.81 -0.65 9.09
CA ARG A 59 -12.55 0.60 9.26
C ARG A 59 -11.78 1.74 9.94
N TYR A 60 -10.48 1.55 10.24
CA TYR A 60 -9.62 2.60 10.81
C TYR A 60 -8.95 3.49 9.77
N SER A 61 -9.23 3.25 8.49
CA SER A 61 -8.78 4.05 7.36
C SER A 61 -9.95 4.33 6.43
N LEU A 62 -9.78 5.30 5.54
CA LEU A 62 -10.73 5.60 4.47
C LEU A 62 -10.63 4.64 3.27
N THR A 63 -9.77 3.61 3.33
CA THR A 63 -9.59 2.65 2.22
C THR A 63 -10.89 1.93 1.86
N HIS A 64 -11.75 1.64 2.85
CA HIS A 64 -13.06 1.06 2.60
C HIS A 64 -13.95 1.98 1.74
N GLU A 65 -13.83 3.30 1.86
CA GLU A 65 -14.60 4.24 1.06
C GLU A 65 -14.24 4.20 -0.43
N LEU A 66 -12.96 3.92 -0.78
CA LEU A 66 -12.55 3.68 -2.17
C LEU A 66 -13.21 2.44 -2.75
N ILE A 67 -13.31 1.38 -1.96
CA ILE A 67 -13.96 0.13 -2.36
C ILE A 67 -15.47 0.37 -2.57
N GLU A 68 -16.12 1.04 -1.63
CA GLU A 68 -17.56 1.32 -1.66
C GLU A 68 -17.95 2.31 -2.78
N SER A 69 -17.04 3.21 -3.19
CA SER A 69 -17.28 4.17 -4.27
C SER A 69 -17.35 3.52 -5.68
N GLY A 70 -16.99 2.24 -5.81
CA GLY A 70 -16.96 1.54 -7.11
C GLY A 70 -15.74 1.89 -7.96
N GLN A 71 -14.70 2.49 -7.40
CA GLN A 71 -13.45 2.82 -8.10
C GLN A 71 -12.48 1.63 -8.18
N VAL A 72 -12.72 0.57 -7.42
CA VAL A 72 -11.79 -0.55 -7.25
C VAL A 72 -12.30 -1.79 -7.99
N ALA A 73 -11.50 -2.29 -8.93
CA ALA A 73 -11.76 -3.53 -9.65
C ALA A 73 -11.11 -4.75 -8.97
N LYS A 74 -10.01 -4.54 -8.25
CA LYS A 74 -9.24 -5.63 -7.63
C LYS A 74 -8.64 -5.23 -6.30
N VAL A 75 -8.65 -6.14 -5.33
CA VAL A 75 -7.96 -5.99 -4.05
C VAL A 75 -6.97 -7.13 -3.85
N VAL A 76 -5.74 -6.77 -3.54
CA VAL A 76 -4.67 -7.68 -3.08
C VAL A 76 -4.42 -7.40 -1.61
N CYS A 77 -4.67 -8.35 -0.73
CA CYS A 77 -4.58 -8.13 0.72
C CYS A 77 -4.21 -9.40 1.48
N SER A 78 -4.00 -9.26 2.78
CA SER A 78 -3.79 -10.39 3.68
C SER A 78 -4.96 -10.66 4.63
N ALA A 79 -5.96 -9.76 4.66
CA ALA A 79 -7.15 -9.90 5.47
C ALA A 79 -8.38 -9.41 4.70
N ALA A 80 -9.27 -10.33 4.34
CA ALA A 80 -10.44 -10.05 3.53
C ALA A 80 -11.77 -10.24 4.27
N ARG A 81 -11.74 -10.82 5.48
CA ARG A 81 -12.94 -11.07 6.30
C ARG A 81 -13.20 -9.86 7.23
N GLY A 82 -14.43 -9.36 7.19
CA GLY A 82 -14.90 -8.33 8.12
C GLY A 82 -15.10 -8.86 9.55
N ALA A 83 -15.07 -7.96 10.51
CA ALA A 83 -15.44 -8.27 11.87
C ALA A 83 -16.98 -8.37 11.99
N GLY A 84 -17.47 -9.44 12.58
CA GLY A 84 -18.89 -9.63 12.80
C GLY A 84 -19.52 -10.77 12.01
N LYS A 85 -20.85 -10.92 12.14
CA LYS A 85 -21.62 -12.00 11.48
C LYS A 85 -22.02 -11.64 10.06
N ASP A 86 -22.30 -10.37 9.81
CA ASP A 86 -22.75 -9.89 8.51
C ASP A 86 -21.57 -9.66 7.55
N LEU A 87 -21.85 -9.76 6.27
CA LEU A 87 -20.86 -9.48 5.23
C LEU A 87 -20.55 -7.97 5.21
N SER A 88 -19.27 -7.64 5.20
CA SER A 88 -18.82 -6.27 4.93
C SER A 88 -19.20 -5.84 3.49
N PRO A 89 -19.23 -4.53 3.18
CA PRO A 89 -19.45 -4.07 1.81
C PRO A 89 -18.47 -4.67 0.80
N PHE A 90 -17.20 -4.83 1.16
CA PHE A 90 -16.23 -5.53 0.33
C PHE A 90 -16.66 -6.97 0.03
N GLU A 91 -17.03 -7.75 1.06
CA GLU A 91 -17.44 -9.15 0.89
C GLU A 91 -18.70 -9.28 0.03
N GLN A 92 -19.63 -8.33 0.14
CA GLN A 92 -20.83 -8.28 -0.72
C GLN A 92 -20.45 -8.04 -2.18
N LEU A 93 -19.56 -7.09 -2.46
CA LEU A 93 -19.10 -6.80 -3.81
C LEU A 93 -18.29 -7.95 -4.42
N TRP A 94 -17.42 -8.58 -3.62
CA TRP A 94 -16.67 -9.76 -4.05
C TRP A 94 -17.58 -10.95 -4.38
N LYS A 95 -18.54 -11.27 -3.51
CA LYS A 95 -19.52 -12.34 -3.79
C LYS A 95 -20.40 -12.07 -5.01
N ALA A 96 -20.67 -10.80 -5.28
CA ALA A 96 -21.39 -10.37 -6.48
C ALA A 96 -20.52 -10.36 -7.76
N GLY A 97 -19.24 -10.75 -7.67
CA GLY A 97 -18.30 -10.74 -8.80
C GLY A 97 -17.91 -9.35 -9.29
N LYS A 98 -18.14 -8.32 -8.49
CA LYS A 98 -17.83 -6.92 -8.85
C LYS A 98 -16.42 -6.49 -8.50
N ILE A 99 -15.73 -7.22 -7.63
CA ILE A 99 -14.34 -6.97 -7.23
C ILE A 99 -13.59 -8.30 -7.24
N GLU A 100 -12.42 -8.34 -7.86
CA GLU A 100 -11.48 -9.46 -7.77
C GLU A 100 -10.73 -9.42 -6.43
N LEU A 101 -10.55 -10.58 -5.80
CA LEU A 101 -9.76 -10.73 -4.58
C LEU A 101 -8.56 -11.64 -4.83
N VAL A 102 -7.37 -11.13 -4.45
CA VAL A 102 -6.17 -11.94 -4.22
C VAL A 102 -5.82 -11.84 -2.75
N CYS A 103 -6.00 -12.93 -2.01
CA CYS A 103 -5.67 -13.01 -0.59
C CYS A 103 -4.39 -13.81 -0.40
N LEU A 104 -3.41 -13.24 0.29
CA LEU A 104 -2.11 -13.86 0.57
C LEU A 104 -1.93 -13.97 2.08
N PRO A 105 -1.24 -15.01 2.58
CA PRO A 105 -0.77 -15.00 3.97
C PRO A 105 0.05 -13.73 4.24
N GLN A 106 -0.10 -13.14 5.44
CA GLN A 106 0.48 -11.82 5.71
C GLN A 106 1.99 -11.76 5.54
N GLY A 107 2.73 -12.80 5.92
CA GLY A 107 4.18 -12.88 5.68
C GLY A 107 4.50 -12.92 4.18
N THR A 108 3.74 -13.71 3.41
CA THR A 108 3.86 -13.79 1.94
C THR A 108 3.52 -12.45 1.28
N PHE A 109 2.46 -11.77 1.73
CA PHE A 109 2.09 -10.43 1.26
C PHE A 109 3.22 -9.42 1.48
N SER A 110 3.80 -9.41 2.69
CA SER A 110 4.93 -8.52 3.03
C SER A 110 6.16 -8.82 2.17
N GLU A 111 6.52 -10.11 2.03
CA GLU A 111 7.67 -10.52 1.23
C GLU A 111 7.46 -10.26 -0.26
N ALA A 112 6.25 -10.43 -0.79
CA ALA A 112 5.94 -10.12 -2.18
C ALA A 112 6.16 -8.64 -2.52
N ILE A 113 5.78 -7.74 -1.60
CA ILE A 113 6.05 -6.30 -1.74
C ILE A 113 7.57 -6.03 -1.66
N ARG A 114 8.25 -6.60 -0.66
CA ARG A 114 9.71 -6.44 -0.51
C ARG A 114 10.46 -6.93 -1.75
N ALA A 115 10.09 -8.11 -2.25
CA ALA A 115 10.67 -8.67 -3.47
C ALA A 115 10.46 -7.75 -4.68
N GLY A 116 9.26 -7.16 -4.82
CA GLY A 116 8.95 -6.18 -5.87
C GLY A 116 9.89 -4.98 -5.83
N GLY A 117 10.13 -4.43 -4.64
CA GLY A 117 11.05 -3.32 -4.42
C GLY A 117 12.53 -3.68 -4.66
N ALA A 118 12.92 -4.93 -4.42
CA ALA A 118 14.26 -5.42 -4.66
C ALA A 118 14.51 -5.87 -6.12
N GLY A 119 13.52 -5.78 -7.01
CA GLY A 119 13.62 -6.27 -8.38
C GLY A 119 13.55 -7.79 -8.53
N ILE A 120 13.20 -8.52 -7.48
CA ILE A 120 13.02 -9.97 -7.49
C ILE A 120 11.62 -10.28 -8.05
N PRO A 121 11.48 -11.03 -9.16
CA PRO A 121 10.19 -11.22 -9.81
C PRO A 121 9.27 -12.21 -9.09
N ALA A 122 9.85 -13.17 -8.36
CA ALA A 122 9.14 -14.22 -7.65
C ALA A 122 10.05 -14.87 -6.60
N PHE A 123 9.47 -15.57 -5.66
CA PHE A 123 10.19 -16.31 -4.62
C PHE A 123 9.40 -17.56 -4.21
N TYR A 124 10.10 -18.53 -3.62
CA TYR A 124 9.49 -19.73 -3.08
C TYR A 124 9.26 -19.57 -1.56
N THR A 125 8.09 -20.02 -1.10
CA THR A 125 7.73 -20.03 0.33
C THR A 125 7.03 -21.33 0.71
N PRO A 126 7.26 -21.88 1.89
CA PRO A 126 6.52 -23.04 2.36
C PRO A 126 5.11 -22.70 2.85
N VAL A 127 4.80 -21.40 2.97
CA VAL A 127 3.50 -20.93 3.49
C VAL A 127 2.43 -21.10 2.43
N GLY A 128 1.36 -21.79 2.79
CA GLY A 128 0.23 -22.08 1.89
C GLY A 128 0.34 -23.42 1.13
N VAL A 129 1.47 -24.11 1.21
CA VAL A 129 1.57 -25.49 0.62
C VAL A 129 0.50 -26.38 1.22
N GLY A 130 -0.17 -27.20 0.37
CA GLY A 130 -1.24 -28.09 0.76
C GLY A 130 -2.60 -27.42 1.07
N THR A 131 -2.73 -26.12 0.77
CA THR A 131 -3.98 -25.38 0.93
C THR A 131 -4.48 -24.82 -0.41
N ASP A 132 -5.72 -24.32 -0.45
CA ASP A 132 -6.29 -23.64 -1.63
C ASP A 132 -5.45 -22.45 -2.10
N LEU A 133 -4.62 -21.86 -1.24
CA LEU A 133 -3.72 -20.76 -1.59
C LEU A 133 -2.59 -21.19 -2.54
N ALA A 134 -2.28 -22.48 -2.60
CA ALA A 134 -1.31 -23.04 -3.54
C ALA A 134 -1.94 -23.48 -4.87
N ALA A 135 -3.26 -23.47 -4.98
CA ALA A 135 -3.96 -23.96 -6.17
C ALA A 135 -3.53 -23.21 -7.43
N GLY A 136 -3.11 -23.95 -8.46
CA GLY A 136 -2.67 -23.41 -9.74
C GLY A 136 -1.29 -22.75 -9.73
N LYS A 137 -0.56 -22.77 -8.60
CA LYS A 137 0.81 -22.25 -8.49
C LYS A 137 1.83 -23.38 -8.65
N GLU A 138 3.04 -23.02 -9.13
CA GLU A 138 4.16 -23.94 -9.18
C GLU A 138 4.58 -24.33 -7.75
N VAL A 139 4.75 -25.65 -7.53
CA VAL A 139 5.31 -26.20 -6.29
C VAL A 139 6.64 -26.86 -6.62
N ARG A 140 7.65 -26.62 -5.81
CA ARG A 140 8.99 -27.21 -5.94
C ARG A 140 9.51 -27.68 -4.59
N GLU A 141 10.19 -28.79 -4.60
CA GLU A 141 10.89 -29.31 -3.42
C GLU A 141 12.31 -28.76 -3.30
N PHE A 142 12.68 -28.34 -2.10
CA PHE A 142 14.02 -28.00 -1.70
C PHE A 142 14.33 -28.70 -0.36
N ASP A 143 15.41 -29.45 -0.31
CA ASP A 143 15.88 -30.17 0.89
C ASP A 143 14.78 -31.01 1.58
N GLY A 144 13.98 -31.73 0.78
CA GLY A 144 12.90 -32.61 1.26
C GLY A 144 11.65 -31.86 1.75
N ARG A 145 11.51 -30.56 1.46
CA ARG A 145 10.34 -29.75 1.81
C ARG A 145 9.77 -29.05 0.58
N GLU A 146 8.44 -29.06 0.48
CA GLU A 146 7.72 -28.36 -0.60
C GLU A 146 7.59 -26.87 -0.34
N PHE A 147 7.69 -26.11 -1.43
CA PHE A 147 7.53 -24.66 -1.49
C PHE A 147 6.65 -24.27 -2.67
N VAL A 148 5.80 -23.27 -2.50
CA VAL A 148 5.00 -22.68 -3.56
C VAL A 148 5.63 -21.42 -4.08
N LEU A 149 5.59 -21.22 -5.41
CA LEU A 149 6.07 -20.01 -6.07
C LEU A 149 5.08 -18.87 -5.88
N GLU A 150 5.54 -17.77 -5.30
CA GLU A 150 4.78 -16.53 -5.17
C GLU A 150 5.40 -15.41 -6.01
N ARG A 151 4.56 -14.65 -6.68
CA ARG A 151 5.00 -13.52 -7.50
C ARG A 151 5.16 -12.26 -6.66
N ALA A 152 6.17 -11.45 -7.02
CA ALA A 152 6.37 -10.16 -6.41
C ALA A 152 5.21 -9.20 -6.74
N ILE A 153 4.93 -8.29 -5.80
CA ILE A 153 3.94 -7.21 -5.97
C ILE A 153 4.69 -5.93 -6.33
N LYS A 154 4.27 -5.29 -7.41
CA LYS A 154 4.73 -3.96 -7.83
C LYS A 154 3.53 -3.05 -8.04
N GLY A 155 3.72 -1.75 -7.78
CA GLY A 155 2.70 -0.72 -7.95
C GLY A 155 3.09 0.37 -8.94
N ASP A 156 2.08 1.08 -9.44
CA ASP A 156 2.30 2.33 -10.16
C ASP A 156 2.54 3.47 -9.17
N ILE A 157 1.84 3.42 -8.04
CA ILE A 157 1.92 4.45 -7.00
C ILE A 157 1.81 3.85 -5.60
N THR A 158 2.60 4.38 -4.67
CA THR A 158 2.43 4.14 -3.23
C THR A 158 1.92 5.40 -2.56
N LEU A 159 0.87 5.26 -1.78
CA LEU A 159 0.39 6.25 -0.82
C LEU A 159 0.81 5.80 0.58
N LEU A 160 1.64 6.56 1.26
CA LEU A 160 2.09 6.23 2.61
C LEU A 160 1.92 7.38 3.59
N ARG A 161 1.86 7.04 4.88
CA ARG A 161 1.83 7.98 5.97
C ARG A 161 3.14 7.94 6.75
N ALA A 162 3.74 9.12 6.95
CA ALA A 162 4.88 9.29 7.84
C ALA A 162 4.62 10.41 8.88
N ASP A 163 5.51 10.59 9.84
CA ASP A 163 5.37 11.64 10.85
C ASP A 163 5.93 12.96 10.33
N THR A 164 7.20 12.99 9.90
CA THR A 164 7.83 14.17 9.33
C THR A 164 8.52 13.89 8.01
N ALA A 165 8.66 14.93 7.19
CA ALA A 165 9.49 14.94 6.00
C ALA A 165 10.36 16.18 5.98
N ASP A 166 11.40 16.17 5.15
CA ASP A 166 12.08 17.38 4.68
C ASP A 166 11.72 17.67 3.20
N ALA A 167 12.27 18.77 2.66
CA ALA A 167 12.05 19.16 1.27
C ALA A 167 12.60 18.12 0.26
N TYR A 168 13.56 17.30 0.66
CA TYR A 168 14.16 16.25 -0.18
C TYR A 168 13.34 14.93 -0.17
N GLY A 169 12.30 14.85 0.70
CA GLY A 169 11.48 13.67 0.86
C GLY A 169 12.06 12.61 1.81
N ASN A 170 13.07 12.92 2.61
CA ASN A 170 13.48 12.04 3.70
C ASN A 170 12.38 11.99 4.74
N LEU A 171 12.05 10.78 5.22
CA LEU A 171 10.93 10.57 6.13
C LEU A 171 11.36 10.01 7.47
N THR A 172 10.63 10.42 8.53
CA THR A 172 10.63 9.75 9.82
C THR A 172 9.23 9.22 10.12
N PHE A 173 9.17 8.13 10.87
CA PHE A 173 7.93 7.51 11.29
C PHE A 173 7.81 7.54 12.81
N ARG A 174 6.58 7.54 13.29
CA ARG A 174 6.28 7.51 14.70
C ARG A 174 5.62 6.18 15.05
N TYR A 175 6.21 5.45 16.02
CA TYR A 175 5.71 4.16 16.46
C TYR A 175 5.50 3.17 15.28
N ALA A 176 4.30 2.60 15.17
CA ALA A 176 3.93 1.63 14.16
C ALA A 176 3.55 2.23 12.78
N GLN A 177 3.75 3.53 12.55
CA GLN A 177 3.41 4.16 11.26
C GLN A 177 4.20 3.59 10.08
N ALA A 178 5.44 3.17 10.29
CA ALA A 178 6.28 2.64 9.23
C ALA A 178 5.65 1.42 8.56
N ASN A 179 5.19 0.43 9.35
CA ASN A 179 4.62 -0.84 8.91
C ASN A 179 5.04 -1.28 7.49
N PHE A 180 4.13 -1.32 6.51
CA PHE A 180 4.42 -1.66 5.12
C PHE A 180 5.01 -0.51 4.29
N GLY A 181 4.92 0.74 4.77
CA GLY A 181 5.26 1.95 4.02
C GLY A 181 6.63 1.92 3.35
N PRO A 182 7.74 1.65 4.05
CA PRO A 182 9.06 1.61 3.43
C PRO A 182 9.20 0.55 2.33
N ALA A 183 8.65 -0.65 2.51
CA ALA A 183 8.67 -1.70 1.50
C ALA A 183 7.81 -1.32 0.28
N MET A 184 6.63 -0.75 0.49
CA MET A 184 5.74 -0.27 -0.57
C MET A 184 6.38 0.85 -1.38
N ALA A 185 7.08 1.80 -0.73
CA ALA A 185 7.79 2.89 -1.39
C ALA A 185 8.85 2.38 -2.38
N THR A 186 9.55 1.29 -2.06
CA THR A 186 10.54 0.68 -2.96
C THR A 186 9.89 -0.12 -4.10
N ALA A 187 8.66 -0.59 -3.90
CA ALA A 187 7.95 -1.48 -4.83
C ALA A 187 7.11 -0.74 -5.89
N SER A 188 7.03 0.58 -5.83
CA SER A 188 6.23 1.37 -6.76
C SER A 188 7.09 2.29 -7.63
N ARG A 189 6.53 2.65 -8.79
CA ARG A 189 7.17 3.61 -9.71
C ARG A 189 7.18 5.02 -9.13
N ARG A 190 6.24 5.33 -8.24
CA ARG A 190 6.08 6.63 -7.61
C ARG A 190 5.58 6.49 -6.18
N THR A 191 6.08 7.32 -5.29
CA THR A 191 5.65 7.38 -3.90
C THR A 191 5.21 8.77 -3.51
N ILE A 192 4.02 8.88 -2.94
CA ILE A 192 3.50 10.10 -2.33
C ILE A 192 3.39 9.87 -0.83
N ALA A 193 4.04 10.72 -0.07
CA ALA A 193 4.01 10.67 1.39
C ALA A 193 3.08 11.76 1.96
N GLU A 194 2.11 11.34 2.74
CA GLU A 194 1.36 12.21 3.63
C GLU A 194 2.10 12.33 4.95
N VAL A 195 2.35 13.55 5.43
CA VAL A 195 3.09 13.79 6.67
C VAL A 195 2.37 14.78 7.58
N ARG A 196 2.62 14.67 8.87
CA ARG A 196 2.10 15.63 9.85
C ARG A 196 2.78 17.00 9.74
N THR A 197 4.08 17.00 9.52
CA THR A 197 4.89 18.22 9.42
C THR A 197 6.04 18.07 8.43
N VAL A 198 6.46 19.20 7.85
CA VAL A 198 7.69 19.29 7.05
C VAL A 198 8.70 20.09 7.84
N GLU A 199 9.90 19.53 8.02
CA GLU A 199 11.03 20.24 8.65
C GLU A 199 11.66 21.24 7.69
N ALA A 200 12.08 22.39 8.23
CA ALA A 200 12.73 23.44 7.43
C ALA A 200 14.13 23.02 6.96
N GLU A 201 14.83 22.27 7.79
CA GLU A 201 16.16 21.74 7.50
C GLU A 201 16.11 20.29 7.02
N ALA A 202 17.15 19.86 6.33
CA ALA A 202 17.29 18.47 5.89
C ALA A 202 17.36 17.52 7.10
N ILE A 203 16.59 16.44 7.05
CA ILE A 203 16.65 15.37 8.04
C ILE A 203 18.00 14.65 7.88
N PRO A 204 18.84 14.59 8.95
CA PRO A 204 20.10 13.87 8.87
C PRO A 204 19.90 12.41 8.48
N HIS A 205 20.82 11.85 7.68
CA HIS A 205 20.75 10.45 7.22
C HIS A 205 20.66 9.44 8.38
N THR A 206 21.22 9.76 9.53
CA THR A 206 21.14 8.94 10.75
C THR A 206 19.74 8.91 11.38
N ARG A 207 18.87 9.84 11.04
CA ARG A 207 17.49 9.95 11.53
C ARG A 207 16.46 9.57 10.46
N ALA A 208 16.81 9.65 9.18
CA ALA A 208 15.93 9.27 8.08
C ALA A 208 15.67 7.76 8.09
N GLN A 209 14.40 7.38 8.29
CA GLN A 209 13.96 5.98 8.30
C GLN A 209 13.54 5.50 6.91
N LEU A 210 13.15 6.42 6.02
CA LEU A 210 13.00 6.19 4.59
C LEU A 210 13.72 7.30 3.85
N PRO A 211 14.79 6.99 3.08
CA PRO A 211 15.52 7.98 2.29
C PRO A 211 14.64 8.60 1.21
N GLY A 212 14.82 9.89 0.97
CA GLY A 212 14.06 10.65 -0.01
C GLY A 212 14.14 10.12 -1.44
N VAL A 213 15.17 9.36 -1.80
CA VAL A 213 15.29 8.75 -3.13
C VAL A 213 14.07 7.87 -3.49
N TYR A 214 13.35 7.35 -2.50
CA TYR A 214 12.15 6.54 -2.67
C TYR A 214 10.84 7.34 -2.60
N VAL A 215 10.91 8.67 -2.45
CA VAL A 215 9.74 9.53 -2.30
C VAL A 215 9.74 10.59 -3.39
N ASP A 216 8.65 10.71 -4.13
CA ASP A 216 8.52 11.67 -5.23
C ASP A 216 7.80 12.93 -4.81
N ARG A 217 6.79 12.82 -3.94
CA ARG A 217 5.96 13.94 -3.48
C ARG A 217 5.67 13.85 -1.99
N VAL A 218 5.64 15.01 -1.34
CA VAL A 218 5.31 15.15 0.07
C VAL A 218 4.13 16.11 0.22
N VAL A 219 3.10 15.68 0.94
CA VAL A 219 1.90 16.47 1.26
C VAL A 219 1.71 16.52 2.77
N VAL A 220 1.40 17.69 3.30
CA VAL A 220 1.02 17.82 4.71
C VAL A 220 -0.44 17.37 4.89
N GLU A 221 -0.70 16.59 5.93
CA GLU A 221 -2.05 16.16 6.25
C GLU A 221 -3.00 17.34 6.46
N GLU A 222 -4.23 17.18 5.98
CA GLU A 222 -5.29 18.09 6.34
C GLU A 222 -5.75 17.77 7.76
N LYS A 223 -5.76 18.78 8.64
CA LYS A 223 -6.34 18.62 9.97
C LYS A 223 -7.83 18.34 9.82
N SER A 224 -8.29 17.20 10.32
CA SER A 224 -9.72 16.97 10.47
C SER A 224 -10.30 18.10 11.33
N ALA A 225 -11.29 18.79 10.80
CA ALA A 225 -12.04 19.79 11.53
C ALA A 225 -12.83 19.14 12.69
#